data_d23cd1f335a0957afb9b2a8b234447cc
#
_entry.id   d23cd1f335a0957afb9b2a8b234447cc
#
_cell.length_a   1.000
_cell.length_b   1.000
_cell.length_c   1.000
_cell.angle_alpha   90.00
_cell.angle_beta   90.00
_cell.angle_gamma   90.00
#
_symmetry.space_group_name_H-M   'P 1'
#
loop_
_entity.id
_entity.type
_entity.pdbx_description
1 polymer ?
#
loop_
_entity_poly.entity_id
_entity_poly.type
_entity_poly.pdbx_seq_one_letter_code
_entity_poly.pdbx_strand_id
1 'polypeptide(L)'
;MQLGINLGYWGAGMDADNLAVAQEADRLGYAVCWAAEAYGSDAATVLSWVAAQTERIDVGSAIFQIPARQPAMTAMTAATLDSLSGGRFRLGLGVSGPQVSEGWYGVKFDKPLARTREYVEIVRKAMTRERLSYEGQHWTLPLPGGPGKPIKLTVHPQREHIPLYIAAIGPKNLEQTGEIADGALVIFPSAEHLEETTIRHLRAGREKAGKTLDGFDVCPTLPLAVGEDKDVAALADVFRPYTALYVGGMGSAKQNFYNQLAQRMGFAAAAAEVQEKYLSGDKQGAAAAIPHELIDQTTLLGSVDRIADRMKEYAAAGVTTLSLAPAGFTLDERLASLRAGTEALERAGLA
;
A
#
# COMPACT_ATOMS: atom_id res chain seq x y z
N MET A 1 -16.88 6.74 3.61
CA MET A 1 -15.60 6.10 3.24
C MET A 1 -14.85 7.06 2.33
N GLN A 2 -13.52 7.23 2.50
CA GLN A 2 -12.74 8.10 1.62
C GLN A 2 -12.27 7.34 0.37
N LEU A 3 -12.03 8.06 -0.73
CA LEU A 3 -11.32 7.52 -1.89
C LEU A 3 -9.86 7.97 -1.89
N GLY A 4 -8.97 7.08 -2.28
CA GLY A 4 -7.59 7.37 -2.63
C GLY A 4 -7.28 6.88 -4.04
N ILE A 5 -6.13 7.24 -4.56
CA ILE A 5 -5.58 6.65 -5.79
C ILE A 5 -4.21 6.05 -5.53
N ASN A 6 -3.85 5.04 -6.32
CA ASN A 6 -2.50 4.49 -6.34
C ASN A 6 -1.94 4.60 -7.77
N LEU A 7 -0.89 5.41 -7.93
CA LEU A 7 -0.22 5.59 -9.22
C LEU A 7 0.67 4.40 -9.61
N GLY A 8 0.88 3.46 -8.68
CA GLY A 8 1.83 2.37 -8.90
C GLY A 8 3.27 2.86 -8.97
N TYR A 9 4.05 2.19 -9.82
CA TYR A 9 5.42 2.59 -10.12
C TYR A 9 5.43 3.62 -11.24
N TRP A 10 6.18 4.69 -11.07
CA TRP A 10 6.52 5.60 -12.15
C TRP A 10 7.61 4.93 -13.00
N GLY A 11 7.54 4.96 -14.32
CA GLY A 11 8.49 4.26 -15.20
C GLY A 11 7.94 3.01 -15.89
N ALA A 12 6.65 2.69 -15.70
CA ALA A 12 6.03 1.51 -16.32
C ALA A 12 5.36 1.78 -17.69
N GLY A 13 5.72 2.88 -18.35
CA GLY A 13 5.25 3.21 -19.70
C GLY A 13 4.05 4.15 -19.79
N MET A 14 3.45 4.55 -18.65
CA MET A 14 2.33 5.51 -18.59
C MET A 14 2.64 6.72 -17.69
N ASP A 15 3.91 7.07 -17.58
CA ASP A 15 4.41 8.04 -16.60
C ASP A 15 3.96 9.45 -16.89
N ALA A 16 3.91 9.84 -18.16
CA ALA A 16 3.48 11.18 -18.57
C ALA A 16 2.06 11.49 -18.08
N ASP A 17 1.22 10.48 -17.92
CA ASP A 17 -0.18 10.63 -17.55
C ASP A 17 -0.42 10.62 -16.04
N ASN A 18 0.51 10.08 -15.25
CA ASN A 18 0.32 9.91 -13.81
C ASN A 18 0.10 11.24 -13.08
N LEU A 19 0.72 12.32 -13.53
CA LEU A 19 0.47 13.65 -12.96
C LEU A 19 -0.96 14.12 -13.24
N ALA A 20 -1.45 13.97 -14.49
CA ALA A 20 -2.81 14.34 -14.85
C ALA A 20 -3.85 13.51 -14.07
N VAL A 21 -3.57 12.22 -13.83
CA VAL A 21 -4.40 11.35 -12.98
C VAL A 21 -4.44 11.86 -11.54
N ALA A 22 -3.30 12.27 -10.98
CA ALA A 22 -3.24 12.84 -9.62
C ALA A 22 -3.99 14.19 -9.53
N GLN A 23 -3.86 15.05 -10.53
CA GLN A 23 -4.56 16.35 -10.60
C GLN A 23 -6.07 16.17 -10.74
N GLU A 24 -6.53 15.20 -11.53
CA GLU A 24 -7.96 14.89 -11.62
C GLU A 24 -8.51 14.34 -10.31
N ALA A 25 -7.76 13.47 -9.63
CA ALA A 25 -8.14 12.96 -8.32
C ALA A 25 -8.23 14.09 -7.27
N ASP A 26 -7.29 15.05 -7.29
CA ASP A 26 -7.33 16.25 -6.46
C ASP A 26 -8.59 17.08 -6.75
N ARG A 27 -8.91 17.29 -8.03
CA ARG A 27 -10.11 18.01 -8.47
C ARG A 27 -11.41 17.30 -8.02
N LEU A 28 -11.42 15.98 -8.03
CA LEU A 28 -12.58 15.17 -7.63
C LEU A 28 -12.72 15.01 -6.10
N GLY A 29 -11.75 15.49 -5.31
CA GLY A 29 -11.81 15.41 -3.86
C GLY A 29 -11.35 14.08 -3.26
N TYR A 30 -10.52 13.33 -3.98
CA TYR A 30 -9.87 12.16 -3.42
C TYR A 30 -8.99 12.55 -2.23
N ALA A 31 -8.96 11.73 -1.21
CA ALA A 31 -8.27 12.03 0.04
C ALA A 31 -6.75 11.86 -0.06
N VAL A 32 -6.26 10.92 -0.87
CA VAL A 32 -4.84 10.59 -0.92
C VAL A 32 -4.40 10.03 -2.27
N CYS A 33 -3.21 10.43 -2.71
CA CYS A 33 -2.48 9.90 -3.86
C CYS A 33 -1.26 9.14 -3.38
N TRP A 34 -1.26 7.82 -3.56
CA TRP A 34 -0.17 6.93 -3.21
C TRP A 34 0.77 6.70 -4.39
N ALA A 35 2.07 6.64 -4.11
CA ALA A 35 3.09 6.20 -5.07
C ALA A 35 3.91 5.05 -4.51
N ALA A 36 4.17 4.04 -5.36
CA ALA A 36 4.89 2.84 -4.99
C ALA A 36 6.40 2.97 -5.24
N GLU A 37 7.16 2.17 -4.50
CA GLU A 37 8.61 2.03 -4.62
C GLU A 37 9.01 0.55 -4.53
N ALA A 38 9.84 0.11 -5.45
CA ALA A 38 10.49 -1.21 -5.41
C ALA A 38 11.88 -1.13 -6.03
N TYR A 39 12.03 -1.49 -7.29
CA TYR A 39 13.21 -1.30 -8.15
C TYR A 39 12.85 -0.48 -9.41
N GLY A 40 11.81 0.32 -9.28
CA GLY A 40 11.35 1.29 -10.28
C GLY A 40 11.71 2.72 -9.86
N SER A 41 10.70 3.60 -9.81
CA SER A 41 10.91 5.00 -9.41
C SER A 41 11.12 5.19 -7.91
N ASP A 42 11.89 6.22 -7.54
CA ASP A 42 11.98 6.72 -6.16
C ASP A 42 10.70 7.45 -5.78
N ALA A 43 9.96 6.91 -4.83
CA ALA A 43 8.65 7.45 -4.48
C ALA A 43 8.75 8.84 -3.82
N ALA A 44 9.83 9.18 -3.12
CA ALA A 44 9.98 10.51 -2.54
C ALA A 44 10.07 11.60 -3.62
N THR A 45 10.80 11.33 -4.70
CA THR A 45 10.91 12.22 -5.85
C THR A 45 9.56 12.40 -6.55
N VAL A 46 8.85 11.30 -6.81
CA VAL A 46 7.51 11.32 -7.41
C VAL A 46 6.53 12.11 -6.56
N LEU A 47 6.48 11.83 -5.25
CA LEU A 47 5.55 12.49 -4.32
C LEU A 47 5.84 13.98 -4.15
N SER A 48 7.12 14.39 -4.20
CA SER A 48 7.49 15.80 -4.21
C SER A 48 6.94 16.51 -5.44
N TRP A 49 7.03 15.88 -6.61
CA TRP A 49 6.51 16.41 -7.87
C TRP A 49 4.99 16.52 -7.85
N VAL A 50 4.29 15.48 -7.40
CA VAL A 50 2.82 15.47 -7.29
C VAL A 50 2.35 16.51 -6.27
N ALA A 51 2.99 16.61 -5.10
CA ALA A 51 2.64 17.59 -4.07
C ALA A 51 2.74 19.03 -4.55
N ALA A 52 3.75 19.34 -5.40
CA ALA A 52 3.94 20.66 -5.98
C ALA A 52 2.92 21.01 -7.08
N GLN A 53 2.18 20.04 -7.61
CA GLN A 53 1.24 20.19 -8.71
C GLN A 53 -0.22 19.92 -8.33
N THR A 54 -0.48 19.72 -7.03
CA THR A 54 -1.80 19.48 -6.44
C THR A 54 -2.02 20.37 -5.21
N GLU A 55 -3.27 20.64 -4.85
CA GLU A 55 -3.59 21.62 -3.80
C GLU A 55 -4.18 21.00 -2.53
N ARG A 56 -5.00 19.96 -2.63
CA ARG A 56 -5.81 19.40 -1.53
C ARG A 56 -5.51 17.96 -1.20
N ILE A 57 -5.29 17.13 -2.22
CA ILE A 57 -5.06 15.70 -2.04
C ILE A 57 -3.79 15.46 -1.23
N ASP A 58 -3.87 14.58 -0.23
CA ASP A 58 -2.67 14.12 0.46
C ASP A 58 -1.78 13.31 -0.49
N VAL A 59 -0.48 13.34 -0.27
CA VAL A 59 0.48 12.50 -0.98
C VAL A 59 1.07 11.48 -0.01
N GLY A 60 1.19 10.24 -0.43
CA GLY A 60 1.62 9.17 0.46
C GLY A 60 2.49 8.11 -0.20
N SER A 61 3.46 7.60 0.55
CA SER A 61 4.24 6.46 0.07
C SER A 61 3.49 5.14 0.29
N ALA A 62 3.39 4.34 -0.76
CA ALA A 62 2.83 3.00 -0.68
C ALA A 62 3.74 2.01 -1.43
N ILE A 63 4.92 1.80 -0.97
CA ILE A 63 5.49 2.18 0.35
C ILE A 63 6.91 2.72 0.19
N PHE A 64 7.46 3.44 1.17
CA PHE A 64 8.92 3.52 1.31
C PHE A 64 9.45 2.20 1.85
N GLN A 65 10.49 1.68 1.23
CA GLN A 65 11.06 0.39 1.59
C GLN A 65 12.05 0.54 2.77
N ILE A 66 11.79 -0.15 3.87
CA ILE A 66 12.67 -0.17 5.04
C ILE A 66 14.12 -0.55 4.69
N PRO A 67 14.40 -1.56 3.84
CA PRO A 67 15.78 -1.88 3.49
C PRO A 67 16.47 -0.82 2.61
N ALA A 68 15.73 0.05 1.94
CA ALA A 68 16.28 1.07 1.05
C ALA A 68 16.79 2.31 1.77
N ARG A 69 16.26 2.61 2.97
CA ARG A 69 16.53 3.88 3.67
C ARG A 69 16.87 3.65 5.14
N GLN A 70 17.80 4.42 5.67
CA GLN A 70 17.99 4.49 7.11
C GLN A 70 16.81 5.23 7.78
N PRO A 71 16.39 4.82 9.01
CA PRO A 71 15.20 5.40 9.65
C PRO A 71 15.31 6.92 9.86
N ALA A 72 16.49 7.43 10.19
CA ALA A 72 16.71 8.88 10.30
C ALA A 72 16.53 9.60 8.96
N MET A 73 16.97 9.00 7.84
CA MET A 73 16.73 9.55 6.50
C MET A 73 15.24 9.55 6.16
N THR A 74 14.52 8.52 6.51
CA THR A 74 13.06 8.48 6.32
C THR A 74 12.35 9.57 7.13
N ALA A 75 12.78 9.82 8.38
CA ALA A 75 12.24 10.93 9.16
C ALA A 75 12.51 12.29 8.49
N MET A 76 13.73 12.50 7.96
CA MET A 76 14.06 13.72 7.19
C MET A 76 13.16 13.86 5.96
N THR A 77 13.02 12.80 5.17
CA THR A 77 12.18 12.79 3.96
C THR A 77 10.72 13.10 4.29
N ALA A 78 10.17 12.43 5.30
CA ALA A 78 8.79 12.63 5.71
C ALA A 78 8.52 14.04 6.22
N ALA A 79 9.39 14.58 7.07
CA ALA A 79 9.29 15.97 7.55
C ALA A 79 9.41 16.98 6.41
N THR A 80 10.28 16.72 5.43
CA THR A 80 10.46 17.60 4.26
C THR A 80 9.22 17.57 3.37
N LEU A 81 8.69 16.38 3.06
CA LEU A 81 7.47 16.23 2.25
C LEU A 81 6.26 16.85 2.96
N ASP A 82 6.13 16.68 4.27
CA ASP A 82 5.06 17.30 5.04
C ASP A 82 5.14 18.84 5.00
N SER A 83 6.34 19.38 5.14
CA SER A 83 6.57 20.83 5.04
C SER A 83 6.28 21.37 3.63
N LEU A 84 6.78 20.73 2.58
CA LEU A 84 6.61 21.16 1.19
C LEU A 84 5.16 21.03 0.70
N SER A 85 4.45 20.01 1.17
CA SER A 85 3.05 19.79 0.80
C SER A 85 2.05 20.61 1.63
N GLY A 86 2.49 21.39 2.61
CA GLY A 86 1.60 22.12 3.51
C GLY A 86 0.84 21.20 4.48
N GLY A 87 1.46 20.11 4.94
CA GLY A 87 0.86 19.17 5.88
C GLY A 87 0.03 18.07 5.22
N ARG A 88 0.30 17.72 3.96
CA ARG A 88 -0.45 16.71 3.20
C ARG A 88 0.32 15.40 2.97
N PHE A 89 1.34 15.10 3.78
CA PHE A 89 2.10 13.86 3.60
C PHE A 89 1.61 12.74 4.51
N ARG A 90 1.49 11.51 3.98
CA ARG A 90 1.25 10.26 4.71
C ARG A 90 2.44 9.31 4.50
N LEU A 91 3.05 8.86 5.61
CA LEU A 91 4.23 8.00 5.55
C LEU A 91 3.83 6.52 5.55
N GLY A 92 3.88 5.87 4.40
CA GLY A 92 3.70 4.42 4.31
C GLY A 92 5.04 3.68 4.23
N LEU A 93 5.20 2.66 5.05
CA LEU A 93 6.40 1.84 5.18
C LEU A 93 6.12 0.37 4.88
N GLY A 94 7.13 -0.35 4.38
CA GLY A 94 7.03 -1.78 4.18
C GLY A 94 8.38 -2.48 4.16
N VAL A 95 8.36 -3.76 4.48
CA VAL A 95 9.58 -4.58 4.56
C VAL A 95 10.12 -4.99 3.19
N SER A 96 9.35 -4.77 2.11
CA SER A 96 9.64 -5.32 0.78
C SER A 96 9.65 -6.87 0.79
N GLY A 97 10.35 -7.50 -0.12
CA GLY A 97 10.55 -8.95 -0.17
C GLY A 97 12.03 -9.32 -0.21
N PRO A 98 12.36 -10.62 0.03
CA PRO A 98 13.75 -11.07 0.01
C PRO A 98 14.48 -10.74 -1.29
N GLN A 99 13.81 -10.89 -2.44
CA GLN A 99 14.41 -10.63 -3.74
C GLN A 99 14.86 -9.18 -3.92
N VAL A 100 14.07 -8.23 -3.42
CA VAL A 100 14.41 -6.79 -3.51
C VAL A 100 15.37 -6.41 -2.39
N SER A 101 15.12 -6.85 -1.16
CA SER A 101 15.98 -6.52 -0.01
C SER A 101 17.41 -7.03 -0.23
N GLU A 102 17.57 -8.31 -0.59
CA GLU A 102 18.89 -8.94 -0.74
C GLU A 102 19.47 -8.74 -2.14
N GLY A 103 18.62 -8.84 -3.19
CA GLY A 103 19.08 -8.78 -4.58
C GLY A 103 19.33 -7.37 -5.11
N TRP A 104 18.59 -6.37 -4.61
CA TRP A 104 18.72 -4.99 -5.09
C TRP A 104 19.46 -4.10 -4.11
N TYR A 105 19.12 -4.20 -2.80
CA TYR A 105 19.72 -3.33 -1.77
C TYR A 105 20.89 -3.98 -1.01
N GLY A 106 21.13 -5.29 -1.19
CA GLY A 106 22.19 -6.00 -0.45
C GLY A 106 21.93 -6.09 1.05
N VAL A 107 20.70 -5.91 1.49
CA VAL A 107 20.27 -5.94 2.89
C VAL A 107 19.61 -7.27 3.19
N LYS A 108 20.13 -8.02 4.15
CA LYS A 108 19.59 -9.32 4.55
C LYS A 108 18.14 -9.20 5.00
N PHE A 109 17.28 -10.06 4.44
CA PHE A 109 15.87 -10.16 4.82
C PHE A 109 15.72 -11.11 6.02
N ASP A 110 16.00 -10.59 7.20
CA ASP A 110 15.84 -11.32 8.45
C ASP A 110 15.07 -10.50 9.49
N LYS A 111 14.36 -11.17 10.38
CA LYS A 111 13.57 -10.55 11.47
C LYS A 111 12.77 -9.32 11.06
N PRO A 112 12.00 -9.38 9.95
CA PRO A 112 11.36 -8.17 9.39
C PRO A 112 10.44 -7.45 10.38
N LEU A 113 9.75 -8.16 11.26
CA LEU A 113 8.87 -7.54 12.26
C LEU A 113 9.66 -6.74 13.31
N ALA A 114 10.73 -7.32 13.87
CA ALA A 114 11.56 -6.62 14.84
C ALA A 114 12.20 -5.36 14.21
N ARG A 115 12.72 -5.50 12.97
CA ARG A 115 13.26 -4.36 12.21
C ARG A 115 12.22 -3.27 11.99
N THR A 116 11.00 -3.64 11.59
CA THR A 116 9.92 -2.66 11.39
C THR A 116 9.61 -1.90 12.68
N ARG A 117 9.53 -2.58 13.82
CA ARG A 117 9.26 -1.95 15.10
C ARG A 117 10.34 -0.91 15.45
N GLU A 118 11.60 -1.32 15.48
CA GLU A 118 12.72 -0.41 15.77
C GLU A 118 12.78 0.76 14.79
N TYR A 119 12.54 0.48 13.51
CA TYR A 119 12.51 1.51 12.47
C TYR A 119 11.44 2.57 12.74
N VAL A 120 10.20 2.15 13.04
CA VAL A 120 9.09 3.05 13.37
C VAL A 120 9.39 3.85 14.64
N GLU A 121 9.92 3.21 15.68
CA GLU A 121 10.30 3.87 16.92
C GLU A 121 11.35 4.96 16.69
N ILE A 122 12.39 4.67 15.89
CA ILE A 122 13.42 5.66 15.53
C ILE A 122 12.84 6.81 14.72
N VAL A 123 11.98 6.50 13.70
CA VAL A 123 11.34 7.54 12.90
C VAL A 123 10.50 8.46 13.78
N ARG A 124 9.63 7.90 14.63
CA ARG A 124 8.81 8.69 15.56
C ARG A 124 9.65 9.51 16.53
N LYS A 125 10.70 8.91 17.10
CA LYS A 125 11.62 9.62 17.98
C LYS A 125 12.36 10.76 17.27
N ALA A 126 12.77 10.56 16.01
CA ALA A 126 13.39 11.63 15.22
C ALA A 126 12.41 12.80 14.97
N MET A 127 11.12 12.47 14.76
CA MET A 127 10.06 13.47 14.52
C MET A 127 9.77 14.37 15.74
N THR A 128 10.05 13.93 16.98
CA THR A 128 9.94 14.81 18.15
C THR A 128 10.97 15.93 18.14
N ARG A 129 11.97 15.86 17.24
CA ARG A 129 13.05 16.84 17.11
C ARG A 129 13.91 16.98 18.37
N GLU A 130 13.94 15.97 19.20
CA GLU A 130 14.92 15.81 20.28
C GLU A 130 16.22 15.20 19.75
N ARG A 131 17.27 15.19 20.58
CA ARG A 131 18.52 14.52 20.24
C ARG A 131 18.28 13.01 20.12
N LEU A 132 18.44 12.48 18.91
CA LEU A 132 18.16 11.08 18.59
C LEU A 132 19.21 10.15 19.20
N SER A 133 18.77 9.36 20.19
CA SER A 133 19.51 8.22 20.73
C SER A 133 18.60 7.01 20.71
N TYR A 134 19.12 5.87 20.30
CA TYR A 134 18.37 4.61 20.25
C TYR A 134 19.31 3.42 20.48
N GLU A 135 18.88 2.44 21.25
CA GLU A 135 19.62 1.21 21.51
C GLU A 135 18.69 0.03 21.26
N GLY A 136 18.90 -0.67 20.13
CA GLY A 136 18.09 -1.80 19.68
C GLY A 136 18.95 -2.95 19.17
N GLN A 137 18.28 -3.97 18.64
CA GLN A 137 18.95 -5.13 18.05
C GLN A 137 19.49 -4.85 16.63
N HIS A 138 18.82 -3.95 15.91
CA HIS A 138 19.11 -3.66 14.50
C HIS A 138 19.74 -2.29 14.30
N TRP A 139 19.50 -1.36 15.21
CA TRP A 139 20.07 -0.01 15.18
C TRP A 139 20.55 0.43 16.55
N THR A 140 21.73 1.03 16.59
CA THR A 140 22.25 1.76 17.75
C THR A 140 22.66 3.15 17.28
N LEU A 141 22.07 4.18 17.86
CA LEU A 141 22.30 5.59 17.49
C LEU A 141 22.61 6.42 18.75
N PRO A 142 23.75 7.13 18.82
CA PRO A 142 24.88 7.10 17.89
C PRO A 142 25.60 5.76 17.93
N LEU A 143 26.38 5.46 16.87
CA LEU A 143 27.17 4.23 16.80
C LEU A 143 28.21 4.19 17.93
N PRO A 144 28.27 3.08 18.72
CA PRO A 144 29.23 2.96 19.82
C PRO A 144 30.68 2.99 19.34
N GLY A 145 31.56 3.58 20.17
CA GLY A 145 33.00 3.62 19.92
C GLY A 145 33.48 4.60 18.85
N GLY A 146 32.55 5.35 18.24
CA GLY A 146 32.87 6.37 17.24
C GLY A 146 32.74 7.79 17.77
N PRO A 147 33.11 8.81 16.95
CA PRO A 147 32.98 10.23 17.30
C PRO A 147 31.54 10.76 17.20
N GLY A 148 30.61 9.91 16.81
CA GLY A 148 29.20 10.27 16.61
C GLY A 148 28.55 10.78 17.89
N LYS A 149 27.72 11.82 17.75
CA LYS A 149 26.93 12.40 18.84
C LYS A 149 25.46 12.39 18.47
N PRO A 150 24.53 12.31 19.45
CA PRO A 150 23.12 12.48 19.18
C PRO A 150 22.83 13.83 18.52
N ILE A 151 22.24 13.82 17.34
CA ILE A 151 21.81 15.00 16.60
C ILE A 151 20.29 15.03 16.52
N LYS A 152 19.72 16.18 16.23
CA LYS A 152 18.27 16.36 16.11
C LYS A 152 17.88 16.76 14.70
N LEU A 153 16.66 16.39 14.32
CA LEU A 153 16.05 16.83 13.07
C LEU A 153 15.93 18.37 13.08
N THR A 154 16.47 19.03 12.04
CA THR A 154 16.39 20.49 11.90
C THR A 154 15.16 20.96 11.13
N VAL A 155 14.66 20.12 10.23
CA VAL A 155 13.41 20.41 9.49
C VAL A 155 12.22 20.44 10.45
N HIS A 156 11.35 21.41 10.25
CA HIS A 156 10.07 21.52 10.96
C HIS A 156 8.97 20.98 10.04
N PRO A 157 8.35 19.83 10.33
CA PRO A 157 7.16 19.40 9.62
C PRO A 157 6.02 20.40 9.90
N GLN A 158 5.05 20.46 9.01
CA GLN A 158 3.88 21.31 9.18
C GLN A 158 2.97 20.79 10.30
N ARG A 159 2.94 19.46 10.49
CA ARG A 159 2.15 18.79 11.53
C ARG A 159 3.06 18.19 12.60
N GLU A 160 2.60 18.19 13.86
CA GLU A 160 3.29 17.50 14.94
C GLU A 160 3.27 15.97 14.76
N HIS A 161 2.20 15.46 14.14
CA HIS A 161 2.02 14.04 13.87
C HIS A 161 1.78 13.80 12.38
N ILE A 162 2.75 13.18 11.71
CA ILE A 162 2.60 12.69 10.35
C ILE A 162 2.03 11.27 10.42
N PRO A 163 0.86 11.00 9.80
CA PRO A 163 0.26 9.66 9.84
C PRO A 163 1.20 8.62 9.24
N LEU A 164 1.40 7.52 9.97
CA LEU A 164 2.28 6.43 9.60
C LEU A 164 1.48 5.16 9.29
N TYR A 165 1.67 4.62 8.10
CA TYR A 165 1.04 3.42 7.60
C TYR A 165 2.06 2.30 7.43
N ILE A 166 1.63 1.06 7.59
CA ILE A 166 2.47 -0.11 7.29
C ILE A 166 1.74 -1.01 6.29
N ALA A 167 2.46 -1.42 5.24
CA ALA A 167 1.98 -2.45 4.33
C ALA A 167 2.11 -3.82 5.00
N ALA A 168 0.99 -4.51 5.16
CA ALA A 168 0.92 -5.76 5.90
C ALA A 168 -0.01 -6.77 5.23
N ILE A 169 0.41 -8.04 5.22
CA ILE A 169 -0.35 -9.16 4.62
C ILE A 169 -0.50 -10.31 5.62
N GLY A 170 0.59 -10.67 6.32
CA GLY A 170 0.60 -11.78 7.25
C GLY A 170 -0.02 -11.42 8.60
N PRO A 171 -0.63 -12.38 9.32
CA PRO A 171 -1.31 -12.13 10.59
C PRO A 171 -0.48 -11.39 11.63
N LYS A 172 0.77 -11.80 11.84
CA LYS A 172 1.67 -11.16 12.82
C LYS A 172 2.08 -9.75 12.40
N ASN A 173 2.23 -9.48 11.09
CA ASN A 173 2.53 -8.14 10.59
C ASN A 173 1.32 -7.22 10.75
N LEU A 174 0.12 -7.71 10.44
CA LEU A 174 -1.14 -6.97 10.66
C LEU A 174 -1.35 -6.65 12.13
N GLU A 175 -1.11 -7.60 13.04
CA GLU A 175 -1.18 -7.38 14.48
C GLU A 175 -0.19 -6.29 14.92
N GLN A 176 1.05 -6.37 14.48
CA GLN A 176 2.05 -5.32 14.75
C GLN A 176 1.64 -3.98 14.14
N THR A 177 1.09 -3.97 12.94
CA THR A 177 0.59 -2.75 12.28
C THR A 177 -0.50 -2.09 13.10
N GLY A 178 -1.48 -2.86 13.59
CA GLY A 178 -2.50 -2.35 14.51
C GLY A 178 -1.93 -1.77 15.80
N GLU A 179 -0.85 -2.35 16.32
CA GLU A 179 -0.20 -1.89 17.55
C GLU A 179 0.56 -0.56 17.35
N ILE A 180 1.34 -0.42 16.26
CA ILE A 180 2.34 0.65 16.14
C ILE A 180 2.05 1.68 15.04
N ALA A 181 1.06 1.49 14.17
CA ALA A 181 0.76 2.40 13.06
C ALA A 181 -0.54 3.20 13.28
N ASP A 182 -0.77 4.15 12.40
CA ASP A 182 -2.00 4.95 12.31
C ASP A 182 -2.95 4.39 11.24
N GLY A 183 -2.42 3.58 10.32
CA GLY A 183 -3.18 2.89 9.28
C GLY A 183 -2.45 1.70 8.69
N ALA A 184 -3.19 0.91 7.93
CA ALA A 184 -2.71 -0.26 7.21
C ALA A 184 -2.91 -0.11 5.70
N LEU A 185 -1.85 -0.36 4.93
CA LEU A 185 -1.93 -0.50 3.47
C LEU A 185 -2.09 -1.98 3.14
N VAL A 186 -3.22 -2.32 2.53
CA VAL A 186 -3.59 -3.72 2.25
C VAL A 186 -3.67 -3.95 0.75
N ILE A 187 -3.15 -5.06 0.28
CA ILE A 187 -3.19 -5.49 -1.11
C ILE A 187 -3.98 -6.78 -1.24
N PHE A 188 -4.67 -6.97 -2.38
CA PHE A 188 -5.56 -8.10 -2.64
C PHE A 188 -6.61 -8.32 -1.52
N PRO A 189 -7.29 -7.26 -1.06
CA PRO A 189 -8.37 -7.42 -0.12
C PRO A 189 -9.56 -8.09 -0.80
N SER A 190 -10.33 -8.88 -0.05
CA SER A 190 -11.66 -9.36 -0.43
C SER A 190 -12.61 -8.96 0.68
N ALA A 191 -13.71 -8.30 0.35
CA ALA A 191 -14.69 -7.88 1.35
C ALA A 191 -15.24 -9.08 2.13
N GLU A 192 -15.43 -10.21 1.45
CA GLU A 192 -15.93 -11.47 2.00
C GLU A 192 -14.99 -12.09 3.05
N HIS A 193 -13.68 -11.82 2.92
CA HIS A 193 -12.63 -12.41 3.77
C HIS A 193 -11.89 -11.39 4.63
N LEU A 194 -12.26 -10.11 4.57
CA LEU A 194 -11.48 -9.03 5.19
C LEU A 194 -11.41 -9.15 6.72
N GLU A 195 -12.51 -9.55 7.36
CA GLU A 195 -12.53 -9.77 8.81
C GLU A 195 -11.49 -10.83 9.22
N GLU A 196 -11.47 -11.97 8.53
CA GLU A 196 -10.59 -13.08 8.88
C GLU A 196 -9.13 -12.83 8.49
N THR A 197 -8.91 -12.23 7.33
CA THR A 197 -7.56 -12.07 6.79
C THR A 197 -6.85 -10.82 7.32
N THR A 198 -7.59 -9.81 7.77
CA THR A 198 -7.05 -8.47 8.05
C THR A 198 -7.58 -7.86 9.35
N ILE A 199 -8.88 -7.58 9.44
CA ILE A 199 -9.46 -6.74 10.50
C ILE A 199 -9.25 -7.31 11.89
N ARG A 200 -9.50 -8.60 12.11
CA ARG A 200 -9.30 -9.24 13.43
C ARG A 200 -7.86 -9.09 13.94
N HIS A 201 -6.88 -9.13 13.02
CA HIS A 201 -5.47 -9.01 13.39
C HIS A 201 -5.08 -7.56 13.71
N LEU A 202 -5.58 -6.61 12.94
CA LEU A 202 -5.42 -5.18 13.25
C LEU A 202 -6.06 -4.85 14.60
N ARG A 203 -7.27 -5.35 14.86
CA ARG A 203 -7.97 -5.19 16.14
C ARG A 203 -7.16 -5.73 17.31
N ALA A 204 -6.61 -6.95 17.19
CA ALA A 204 -5.76 -7.53 18.22
C ALA A 204 -4.51 -6.68 18.51
N GLY A 205 -3.90 -6.08 17.48
CA GLY A 205 -2.79 -5.14 17.64
C GLY A 205 -3.21 -3.84 18.34
N ARG A 206 -4.37 -3.31 17.97
CA ARG A 206 -4.94 -2.10 18.62
C ARG A 206 -5.22 -2.35 20.11
N GLU A 207 -5.82 -3.48 20.44
CA GLU A 207 -6.09 -3.89 21.82
C GLU A 207 -4.81 -4.00 22.66
N LYS A 208 -3.73 -4.55 22.12
CA LYS A 208 -2.39 -4.56 22.75
C LYS A 208 -1.89 -3.15 23.08
N ALA A 209 -2.18 -2.19 22.22
CA ALA A 209 -1.84 -0.79 22.43
C ALA A 209 -2.85 -0.02 23.33
N GLY A 210 -3.87 -0.70 23.89
CA GLY A 210 -4.93 -0.09 24.67
C GLY A 210 -5.86 0.81 23.84
N LYS A 211 -6.04 0.52 22.55
CA LYS A 211 -6.81 1.33 21.59
C LYS A 211 -7.87 0.47 20.89
N THR A 212 -8.84 1.11 20.25
CA THR A 212 -9.80 0.48 19.35
C THR A 212 -9.39 0.73 17.88
N LEU A 213 -10.17 0.23 16.92
CA LEU A 213 -10.02 0.57 15.52
C LEU A 213 -10.53 1.99 15.17
N ASP A 214 -11.18 2.68 16.11
CA ASP A 214 -11.64 4.04 15.87
C ASP A 214 -10.48 4.97 15.54
N GLY A 215 -10.59 5.68 14.41
CA GLY A 215 -9.53 6.55 13.89
C GLY A 215 -8.33 5.83 13.29
N PHE A 216 -8.35 4.48 13.17
CA PHE A 216 -7.34 3.73 12.45
C PHE A 216 -7.75 3.59 10.99
N ASP A 217 -6.87 3.95 10.05
CA ASP A 217 -7.18 3.91 8.63
C ASP A 217 -6.86 2.54 8.01
N VAL A 218 -7.90 1.82 7.57
CA VAL A 218 -7.77 0.59 6.79
C VAL A 218 -7.86 0.96 5.31
N CYS A 219 -6.71 1.00 4.64
CA CYS A 219 -6.56 1.51 3.29
C CYS A 219 -6.11 0.42 2.30
N PRO A 220 -7.02 -0.39 1.77
CA PRO A 220 -6.71 -1.31 0.68
C PRO A 220 -6.56 -0.58 -0.66
N THR A 221 -5.76 -1.17 -1.56
CA THR A 221 -5.71 -0.78 -2.96
C THR A 221 -6.40 -1.82 -3.82
N LEU A 222 -7.36 -1.39 -4.64
CA LEU A 222 -8.11 -2.21 -5.58
C LEU A 222 -7.92 -1.71 -7.02
N PRO A 223 -7.60 -2.60 -7.97
CA PRO A 223 -7.73 -2.29 -9.38
C PRO A 223 -9.18 -1.93 -9.72
N LEU A 224 -9.36 -0.91 -10.55
CA LEU A 224 -10.66 -0.44 -11.02
C LEU A 224 -10.73 -0.52 -12.54
N ALA A 225 -11.69 -1.28 -13.07
CA ALA A 225 -12.00 -1.31 -14.50
C ALA A 225 -13.51 -1.17 -14.74
N VAL A 226 -13.88 -0.06 -15.33
CA VAL A 226 -15.28 0.29 -15.61
C VAL A 226 -15.71 -0.26 -16.97
N GLY A 227 -16.89 -0.85 -17.02
CA GLY A 227 -17.48 -1.41 -18.24
C GLY A 227 -18.90 -1.88 -18.02
N GLU A 228 -19.45 -2.64 -18.96
CA GLU A 228 -20.77 -3.26 -18.77
C GLU A 228 -20.65 -4.55 -17.95
N ASP A 229 -21.69 -4.91 -17.20
CA ASP A 229 -21.66 -6.11 -16.33
C ASP A 229 -21.53 -7.42 -17.13
N LYS A 230 -21.98 -7.44 -18.38
CA LYS A 230 -21.77 -8.59 -19.28
C LYS A 230 -20.30 -8.82 -19.63
N ASP A 231 -19.45 -7.80 -19.49
CA ASP A 231 -18.03 -7.83 -19.88
C ASP A 231 -17.09 -8.06 -18.68
N VAL A 232 -17.62 -8.25 -17.47
CA VAL A 232 -16.85 -8.42 -16.22
C VAL A 232 -15.80 -9.53 -16.36
N ALA A 233 -16.10 -10.63 -17.03
CA ALA A 233 -15.14 -11.71 -17.26
C ALA A 233 -13.93 -11.24 -18.10
N ALA A 234 -14.18 -10.48 -19.16
CA ALA A 234 -13.12 -9.93 -20.01
C ALA A 234 -12.31 -8.85 -19.28
N LEU A 235 -12.95 -8.01 -18.46
CA LEU A 235 -12.28 -7.04 -17.60
C LEU A 235 -11.37 -7.74 -16.57
N ALA A 236 -11.85 -8.83 -15.98
CA ALA A 236 -11.07 -9.63 -15.04
C ALA A 236 -9.81 -10.25 -15.68
N ASP A 237 -9.92 -10.70 -16.92
CA ASP A 237 -8.80 -11.34 -17.62
C ASP A 237 -7.58 -10.42 -17.77
N VAL A 238 -7.78 -9.09 -17.80
CA VAL A 238 -6.69 -8.10 -17.85
C VAL A 238 -5.79 -8.19 -16.61
N PHE A 239 -6.35 -8.57 -15.46
CA PHE A 239 -5.63 -8.65 -14.19
C PHE A 239 -5.00 -10.01 -13.89
N ARG A 240 -5.29 -11.07 -14.69
CA ARG A 240 -4.71 -12.40 -14.48
C ARG A 240 -3.18 -12.42 -14.44
N PRO A 241 -2.44 -11.77 -15.38
CA PRO A 241 -0.98 -11.76 -15.34
C PRO A 241 -0.42 -11.08 -14.08
N TYR A 242 -1.06 -9.98 -13.66
CA TYR A 242 -0.70 -9.27 -12.42
C TYR A 242 -0.92 -10.15 -11.18
N THR A 243 -2.09 -10.76 -11.07
CA THR A 243 -2.41 -11.64 -9.94
C THR A 243 -1.50 -12.88 -9.93
N ALA A 244 -1.20 -13.47 -11.09
CA ALA A 244 -0.28 -14.60 -11.20
C ALA A 244 1.16 -14.25 -10.81
N LEU A 245 1.64 -13.04 -11.14
CA LEU A 245 2.94 -12.55 -10.67
C LEU A 245 3.03 -12.56 -9.14
N TYR A 246 2.02 -12.06 -8.47
CA TYR A 246 2.03 -11.98 -7.00
C TYR A 246 1.82 -13.36 -6.37
N VAL A 247 0.78 -14.08 -6.75
CA VAL A 247 0.46 -15.40 -6.17
C VAL A 247 1.52 -16.45 -6.51
N GLY A 248 2.10 -16.39 -7.72
CA GLY A 248 3.09 -17.37 -8.20
C GLY A 248 4.54 -16.95 -7.99
N GLY A 249 4.89 -15.69 -8.25
CA GLY A 249 6.27 -15.24 -8.46
C GLY A 249 6.88 -14.36 -7.37
N MET A 250 6.07 -13.71 -6.52
CA MET A 250 6.58 -12.76 -5.52
C MET A 250 7.02 -13.48 -4.24
N GLY A 251 8.13 -14.18 -4.32
CA GLY A 251 8.71 -14.93 -3.21
C GLY A 251 9.27 -16.28 -3.64
N SER A 252 9.77 -17.06 -2.69
CA SER A 252 10.13 -18.46 -2.92
C SER A 252 8.91 -19.36 -2.72
N ALA A 253 9.01 -20.63 -3.16
CA ALA A 253 7.96 -21.62 -2.95
C ALA A 253 7.50 -21.74 -1.48
N LYS A 254 8.40 -21.45 -0.53
CA LYS A 254 8.12 -21.54 0.92
C LYS A 254 7.73 -20.20 1.58
N GLN A 255 7.99 -19.07 0.92
CA GLN A 255 7.81 -17.72 1.48
C GLN A 255 7.21 -16.78 0.45
N ASN A 256 5.98 -17.06 0.03
CA ASN A 256 5.15 -16.16 -0.75
C ASN A 256 3.91 -15.76 0.08
N PHE A 257 3.92 -14.55 0.59
CA PHE A 257 2.83 -14.04 1.44
C PHE A 257 1.51 -13.87 0.68
N TYR A 258 1.57 -13.58 -0.61
CA TYR A 258 0.39 -13.41 -1.46
C TYR A 258 -0.25 -14.78 -1.78
N ASN A 259 0.57 -15.80 -2.01
CA ASN A 259 0.08 -17.17 -2.15
C ASN A 259 -0.62 -17.64 -0.88
N GLN A 260 -0.01 -17.41 0.29
CA GLN A 260 -0.61 -17.72 1.57
C GLN A 260 -1.91 -16.94 1.82
N LEU A 261 -2.01 -15.69 1.33
CA LEU A 261 -3.25 -14.91 1.41
C LEU A 261 -4.35 -15.57 0.56
N ALA A 262 -4.07 -15.90 -0.69
CA ALA A 262 -5.02 -16.60 -1.56
C ALA A 262 -5.50 -17.94 -0.95
N GLN A 263 -4.60 -18.69 -0.29
CA GLN A 263 -4.98 -19.90 0.45
C GLN A 263 -5.96 -19.61 1.59
N ARG A 264 -5.72 -18.55 2.38
CA ARG A 264 -6.63 -18.13 3.47
C ARG A 264 -7.99 -17.65 2.99
N MET A 265 -8.07 -17.17 1.73
CA MET A 265 -9.30 -16.81 1.06
C MET A 265 -10.02 -18.02 0.42
N GLY A 266 -9.57 -19.24 0.67
CA GLY A 266 -10.19 -20.47 0.16
C GLY A 266 -9.65 -20.96 -1.19
N PHE A 267 -8.68 -20.29 -1.81
CA PHE A 267 -8.13 -20.64 -3.13
C PHE A 267 -6.85 -21.49 -3.06
N ALA A 268 -6.74 -22.40 -2.09
CA ALA A 268 -5.50 -23.13 -1.85
C ALA A 268 -5.02 -23.97 -3.05
N ALA A 269 -5.94 -24.68 -3.72
CA ALA A 269 -5.60 -25.49 -4.90
C ALA A 269 -5.10 -24.63 -6.07
N ALA A 270 -5.82 -23.53 -6.38
CA ALA A 270 -5.42 -22.60 -7.44
C ALA A 270 -4.09 -21.91 -7.11
N ALA A 271 -3.88 -21.50 -5.86
CA ALA A 271 -2.63 -20.87 -5.43
C ALA A 271 -1.41 -21.80 -5.60
N ALA A 272 -1.58 -23.08 -5.33
CA ALA A 272 -0.53 -24.10 -5.53
C ALA A 272 -0.21 -24.28 -7.03
N GLU A 273 -1.23 -24.45 -7.87
CA GLU A 273 -1.08 -24.60 -9.32
C GLU A 273 -0.42 -23.36 -9.98
N VAL A 274 -0.89 -22.17 -9.61
CA VAL A 274 -0.33 -20.90 -10.11
C VAL A 274 1.15 -20.79 -9.75
N GLN A 275 1.53 -21.12 -8.51
CA GLN A 275 2.91 -21.05 -8.08
C GLN A 275 3.81 -22.07 -8.80
N GLU A 276 3.35 -23.30 -8.95
CA GLU A 276 4.08 -24.34 -9.68
C GLU A 276 4.34 -23.92 -11.13
N LYS A 277 3.31 -23.50 -11.85
CA LYS A 277 3.42 -23.04 -13.25
C LYS A 277 4.32 -21.80 -13.35
N TYR A 278 4.14 -20.82 -12.48
CA TYR A 278 4.92 -19.60 -12.53
C TYR A 278 6.42 -19.85 -12.31
N LEU A 279 6.76 -20.67 -11.31
CA LEU A 279 8.15 -21.00 -10.96
C LEU A 279 8.82 -21.93 -12.00
N SER A 280 8.04 -22.74 -12.73
CA SER A 280 8.54 -23.52 -13.88
C SER A 280 8.73 -22.70 -15.16
N GLY A 281 8.33 -21.41 -15.15
CA GLY A 281 8.44 -20.52 -16.30
C GLY A 281 7.20 -20.42 -17.17
N ASP A 282 6.16 -21.22 -16.91
CA ASP A 282 4.86 -21.14 -17.60
C ASP A 282 4.00 -20.00 -17.03
N LYS A 283 4.37 -18.76 -17.38
CA LYS A 283 3.65 -17.56 -16.92
C LYS A 283 2.24 -17.46 -17.50
N GLN A 284 2.04 -17.93 -18.73
CA GLN A 284 0.73 -17.95 -19.37
C GLN A 284 -0.20 -18.97 -18.72
N GLY A 285 0.27 -20.19 -18.47
CA GLY A 285 -0.48 -21.19 -17.75
C GLY A 285 -0.78 -20.80 -16.29
N ALA A 286 0.17 -20.10 -15.64
CA ALA A 286 -0.06 -19.55 -14.31
C ALA A 286 -1.18 -18.48 -14.32
N ALA A 287 -1.19 -17.58 -15.30
CA ALA A 287 -2.25 -16.59 -15.44
C ALA A 287 -3.62 -17.23 -15.72
N ALA A 288 -3.66 -18.25 -16.59
CA ALA A 288 -4.88 -18.99 -16.90
C ALA A 288 -5.43 -19.78 -15.70
N ALA A 289 -4.57 -20.21 -14.78
CA ALA A 289 -4.95 -20.95 -13.56
C ALA A 289 -5.54 -20.05 -12.45
N ILE A 290 -5.47 -18.71 -12.58
CA ILE A 290 -6.11 -17.80 -11.63
C ILE A 290 -7.64 -17.92 -11.75
N PRO A 291 -8.38 -18.27 -10.69
CA PRO A 291 -9.84 -18.28 -10.72
C PRO A 291 -10.42 -16.88 -10.98
N HIS A 292 -11.48 -16.81 -11.79
CA HIS A 292 -12.22 -15.57 -12.01
C HIS A 292 -12.70 -14.96 -10.68
N GLU A 293 -13.22 -15.78 -9.80
CA GLU A 293 -13.73 -15.39 -8.49
C GLU A 293 -12.65 -14.70 -7.63
N LEU A 294 -11.39 -15.15 -7.64
CA LEU A 294 -10.30 -14.49 -6.92
C LEU A 294 -10.07 -13.07 -7.43
N ILE A 295 -10.12 -12.87 -8.74
CA ILE A 295 -9.95 -11.53 -9.34
C ILE A 295 -11.15 -10.66 -8.99
N ASP A 296 -12.38 -11.18 -9.18
CA ASP A 296 -13.59 -10.45 -8.92
C ASP A 296 -13.71 -9.98 -7.47
N GLN A 297 -13.32 -10.83 -6.52
CA GLN A 297 -13.29 -10.48 -5.10
C GLN A 297 -12.25 -9.43 -4.73
N THR A 298 -11.17 -9.30 -5.51
CA THR A 298 -10.03 -8.42 -5.19
C THR A 298 -9.90 -7.21 -6.12
N THR A 299 -10.93 -6.91 -6.89
CA THR A 299 -10.98 -5.79 -7.85
C THR A 299 -12.36 -5.14 -7.84
N LEU A 300 -12.47 -3.98 -8.49
CA LEU A 300 -13.73 -3.30 -8.78
C LEU A 300 -13.96 -3.33 -10.29
N LEU A 301 -14.88 -4.18 -10.75
CA LEU A 301 -15.16 -4.42 -12.17
C LEU A 301 -16.63 -4.18 -12.52
N GLY A 302 -16.88 -3.70 -13.74
CA GLY A 302 -18.21 -3.63 -14.33
C GLY A 302 -18.85 -2.25 -14.29
N SER A 303 -20.16 -2.19 -14.20
CA SER A 303 -20.92 -0.94 -14.18
C SER A 303 -20.69 -0.14 -12.88
N VAL A 304 -21.01 1.15 -12.94
CA VAL A 304 -20.95 2.04 -11.77
C VAL A 304 -21.81 1.51 -10.62
N ASP A 305 -22.99 0.95 -10.92
CA ASP A 305 -23.88 0.37 -9.91
C ASP A 305 -23.26 -0.86 -9.23
N ARG A 306 -22.67 -1.77 -10.01
CA ARG A 306 -21.96 -2.93 -9.47
C ARG A 306 -20.77 -2.52 -8.60
N ILE A 307 -20.00 -1.52 -9.04
CA ILE A 307 -18.88 -0.96 -8.28
C ILE A 307 -19.39 -0.32 -6.97
N ALA A 308 -20.51 0.41 -7.01
CA ALA A 308 -21.14 1.00 -5.84
C ALA A 308 -21.53 -0.05 -4.80
N ASP A 309 -22.13 -1.17 -5.23
CA ASP A 309 -22.48 -2.27 -4.33
C ASP A 309 -21.25 -2.92 -3.71
N ARG A 310 -20.19 -3.14 -4.48
CA ARG A 310 -18.89 -3.63 -3.93
C ARG A 310 -18.27 -2.64 -2.94
N MET A 311 -18.37 -1.32 -3.18
CA MET A 311 -17.90 -0.31 -2.23
C MET A 311 -18.65 -0.36 -0.90
N LYS A 312 -19.97 -0.62 -0.90
CA LYS A 312 -20.77 -0.84 0.32
C LYS A 312 -20.26 -2.04 1.11
N GLU A 313 -19.94 -3.16 0.42
CA GLU A 313 -19.42 -4.37 1.05
C GLU A 313 -18.07 -4.10 1.71
N TYR A 314 -17.14 -3.41 1.03
CA TYR A 314 -15.87 -3.03 1.61
C TYR A 314 -16.02 -2.07 2.81
N ALA A 315 -16.91 -1.09 2.73
CA ALA A 315 -17.18 -0.19 3.84
C ALA A 315 -17.76 -0.96 5.04
N ALA A 316 -18.70 -1.87 4.81
CA ALA A 316 -19.29 -2.72 5.85
C ALA A 316 -18.25 -3.67 6.48
N ALA A 317 -17.26 -4.12 5.68
CA ALA A 317 -16.15 -4.95 6.16
C ALA A 317 -15.07 -4.17 6.94
N GLY A 318 -15.18 -2.83 7.05
CA GLY A 318 -14.28 -2.00 7.86
C GLY A 318 -13.23 -1.21 7.10
N VAL A 319 -13.35 -1.08 5.78
CA VAL A 319 -12.51 -0.18 4.98
C VAL A 319 -12.89 1.26 5.23
N THR A 320 -11.91 2.09 5.53
CA THR A 320 -12.11 3.53 5.81
C THR A 320 -11.65 4.42 4.66
N THR A 321 -10.56 4.04 3.98
CA THR A 321 -10.08 4.66 2.75
C THR A 321 -9.94 3.59 1.67
N LEU A 322 -10.64 3.72 0.54
CA LEU A 322 -10.51 2.81 -0.59
C LEU A 322 -9.61 3.42 -1.67
N SER A 323 -8.42 2.89 -1.83
CA SER A 323 -7.47 3.35 -2.84
C SER A 323 -7.72 2.64 -4.17
N LEU A 324 -7.95 3.41 -5.23
CA LEU A 324 -8.24 2.92 -6.57
C LEU A 324 -6.97 2.92 -7.42
N ALA A 325 -6.74 1.83 -8.15
CA ALA A 325 -5.75 1.77 -9.22
C ALA A 325 -6.50 1.74 -10.56
N PRO A 326 -6.71 2.90 -11.21
CA PRO A 326 -7.54 2.97 -12.41
C PRO A 326 -6.85 2.25 -13.57
N ALA A 327 -7.50 1.23 -14.11
CA ALA A 327 -7.08 0.56 -15.34
C ALA A 327 -7.47 1.40 -16.55
N GLY A 328 -6.67 1.32 -17.62
CA GLY A 328 -6.88 2.01 -18.89
C GLY A 328 -5.59 2.07 -19.68
N PHE A 329 -5.70 2.01 -21.01
CA PHE A 329 -4.56 2.13 -21.91
C PHE A 329 -4.30 3.57 -22.34
N THR A 330 -5.27 4.45 -22.11
CA THR A 330 -5.20 5.88 -22.43
C THR A 330 -5.45 6.73 -21.18
N LEU A 331 -4.98 7.97 -21.22
CA LEU A 331 -5.27 8.94 -20.16
C LEU A 331 -6.77 9.12 -19.96
N ASP A 332 -7.52 9.29 -21.06
CA ASP A 332 -8.96 9.53 -21.00
C ASP A 332 -9.71 8.37 -20.31
N GLU A 333 -9.33 7.13 -20.56
CA GLU A 333 -9.90 5.97 -19.88
C GLU A 333 -9.60 5.98 -18.37
N ARG A 334 -8.38 6.33 -17.99
CA ARG A 334 -7.99 6.43 -16.57
C ARG A 334 -8.73 7.55 -15.85
N LEU A 335 -8.87 8.71 -16.49
CA LEU A 335 -9.63 9.83 -15.94
C LEU A 335 -11.13 9.50 -15.84
N ALA A 336 -11.69 8.83 -16.85
CA ALA A 336 -13.07 8.36 -16.81
C ALA A 336 -13.30 7.36 -15.67
N SER A 337 -12.35 6.46 -15.43
CA SER A 337 -12.42 5.51 -14.30
C SER A 337 -12.44 6.22 -12.95
N LEU A 338 -11.67 7.30 -12.76
CA LEU A 338 -11.71 8.09 -11.51
C LEU A 338 -13.07 8.75 -11.30
N ARG A 339 -13.65 9.34 -12.35
CA ARG A 339 -14.99 9.94 -12.29
C ARG A 339 -16.06 8.91 -11.94
N ALA A 340 -15.99 7.75 -12.57
CA ALA A 340 -16.88 6.62 -12.27
C ALA A 340 -16.70 6.11 -10.82
N GLY A 341 -15.49 6.11 -10.29
CA GLY A 341 -15.22 5.79 -8.88
C GLY A 341 -15.89 6.77 -7.92
N THR A 342 -15.84 8.08 -8.23
CA THR A 342 -16.56 9.10 -7.43
C THR A 342 -18.07 8.90 -7.51
N GLU A 343 -18.61 8.70 -8.72
CA GLU A 343 -20.03 8.44 -8.91
C GLU A 343 -20.50 7.17 -8.17
N ALA A 344 -19.70 6.11 -8.21
CA ALA A 344 -20.00 4.88 -7.48
C ALA A 344 -20.04 5.10 -5.96
N LEU A 345 -19.13 5.91 -5.41
CA LEU A 345 -19.14 6.27 -3.99
C LEU A 345 -20.40 7.03 -3.59
N GLU A 346 -20.83 7.99 -4.43
CA GLU A 346 -22.07 8.75 -4.24
C GLU A 346 -23.30 7.84 -4.29
N ARG A 347 -23.40 6.95 -5.31
CA ARG A 347 -24.49 5.96 -5.44
C ARG A 347 -24.50 4.96 -4.27
N ALA A 348 -23.35 4.65 -3.71
CA ALA A 348 -23.23 3.82 -2.52
C ALA A 348 -23.74 4.51 -1.25
N GLY A 349 -23.92 5.84 -1.25
CA GLY A 349 -24.27 6.61 -0.07
C GLY A 349 -23.12 6.71 0.95
N LEU A 350 -21.87 6.66 0.47
CA LEU A 350 -20.65 6.64 1.30
C LEU A 350 -19.82 7.94 1.18
N ALA A 351 -20.29 8.90 0.35
CA ALA A 351 -19.64 10.19 0.11
C ALA A 351 -19.74 11.12 1.33
#